data_2d6382cc24c543c3372f05c05a51fef2
#
_entry.id   2d6382cc24c543c3372f05c05a51fef2
#
_cell.length_a   1.000
_cell.length_b   1.000
_cell.length_c   1.000
_cell.angle_alpha   90.00
_cell.angle_beta   90.00
_cell.angle_gamma   90.00
#
_symmetry.space_group_name_H-M   'P 1'
#
loop_
_entity.id
_entity.type
_entity.pdbx_description
1 polymer ?
#
loop_
_entity_poly.entity_id
_entity_poly.type
_entity_poly.pdbx_seq_one_letter_code
_entity_poly.pdbx_strand_id
1 'polypeptide(L)'
;MTALVDTSVLAGGGNALEGIDEPWVLSVVTIGELHAGVLLARDDATRGHRLALLADAIERAPVIPLEHHVAASYAQLRAASGRRPSNDLWIAATAVAHELVLLTADERQAALPGVDARLV
;
A
#
# COMPACT_ATOMS: atom_id res chain seq x y z
N MET A 1 9.06 7.27 -13.87
CA MET A 1 9.18 6.20 -12.87
C MET A 1 7.83 5.97 -12.21
N THR A 2 7.40 4.73 -12.06
CA THR A 2 6.13 4.39 -11.42
C THR A 2 6.35 4.08 -9.95
N ALA A 3 5.45 4.52 -9.08
CA ALA A 3 5.52 4.29 -7.65
C ALA A 3 4.40 3.34 -7.20
N LEU A 4 4.62 2.63 -6.11
CA LEU A 4 3.58 1.88 -5.40
C LEU A 4 3.18 2.68 -4.16
N VAL A 5 1.89 2.94 -4.01
CA VAL A 5 1.37 3.71 -2.87
C VAL A 5 0.94 2.76 -1.75
N ASP A 6 1.52 2.95 -0.57
CA ASP A 6 1.16 2.19 0.63
C ASP A 6 -0.22 2.61 1.14
N THR A 7 -0.93 1.68 1.76
CA THR A 7 -2.26 1.93 2.34
C THR A 7 -2.27 3.12 3.29
N SER A 8 -1.18 3.34 4.04
CA SER A 8 -1.07 4.45 4.98
C SER A 8 -1.29 5.83 4.35
N VAL A 9 -0.91 5.99 3.09
CA VAL A 9 -1.09 7.25 2.36
C VAL A 9 -2.56 7.52 2.09
N LEU A 10 -3.29 6.48 1.67
CA LEU A 10 -4.73 6.56 1.39
C LEU A 10 -5.54 6.74 2.68
N ALA A 11 -5.18 6.01 3.73
CA ALA A 11 -5.84 6.08 5.04
C ALA A 11 -5.71 7.46 5.67
N GLY A 12 -4.67 8.21 5.34
CA GLY A 12 -4.48 9.59 5.78
C GLY A 12 -5.32 10.63 5.06
N GLY A 13 -6.27 10.20 4.22
CA GLY A 13 -7.17 11.10 3.49
C GLY A 13 -6.73 11.40 2.06
N GLY A 14 -5.59 10.88 1.63
CA GLY A 14 -5.12 11.00 0.25
C GLY A 14 -4.55 12.34 -0.14
N ASN A 15 -4.44 13.31 0.78
CA ASN A 15 -3.91 14.63 0.45
C ASN A 15 -2.46 14.60 -0.03
N ALA A 16 -1.68 13.64 0.46
CA ALA A 16 -0.29 13.47 0.03
C ALA A 16 -0.17 13.06 -1.45
N LEU A 17 -1.22 12.47 -2.02
CA LEU A 17 -1.24 12.08 -3.44
C LEU A 17 -1.19 13.27 -4.38
N GLU A 18 -1.70 14.41 -3.97
CA GLU A 18 -1.70 15.63 -4.78
C GLU A 18 -0.30 16.16 -5.07
N GLY A 19 0.66 15.82 -4.20
CA GLY A 19 2.07 16.19 -4.37
C GLY A 19 2.90 15.18 -5.13
N ILE A 20 2.28 14.11 -5.63
CA ILE A 20 2.99 13.03 -6.34
C ILE A 20 2.84 13.25 -7.85
N ASP A 21 3.96 13.51 -8.51
CA ASP A 21 3.99 13.77 -9.95
C ASP A 21 4.11 12.50 -10.79
N GLU A 22 4.76 11.46 -10.26
CA GLU A 22 4.93 10.20 -10.97
C GLU A 22 3.62 9.39 -11.01
N PRO A 23 3.42 8.57 -12.06
CA PRO A 23 2.33 7.61 -12.07
C PRO A 23 2.47 6.64 -10.90
N TRP A 24 1.35 6.18 -10.35
CA TRP A 24 1.37 5.26 -9.22
C TRP A 24 0.35 4.14 -9.37
N VAL A 25 0.64 3.04 -8.70
CA VAL A 25 -0.17 1.83 -8.70
C VAL A 25 -0.44 1.38 -7.26
N LEU A 26 -1.35 0.45 -7.09
CA LEU A 26 -1.73 -0.11 -5.80
C LEU A 26 -1.51 -1.62 -5.79
N SER A 27 -1.19 -2.15 -4.62
CA SER A 27 -1.21 -3.59 -4.38
C SER A 27 -2.65 -4.07 -4.17
N VAL A 28 -2.95 -5.30 -4.62
CA VAL A 28 -4.23 -5.94 -4.29
C VAL A 28 -4.41 -6.08 -2.77
N VAL A 29 -3.33 -6.17 -2.01
CA VAL A 29 -3.39 -6.19 -0.53
C VAL A 29 -4.00 -4.89 -0.01
N THR A 30 -3.59 -3.75 -0.55
CA THR A 30 -4.17 -2.45 -0.18
C THR A 30 -5.67 -2.41 -0.49
N ILE A 31 -6.08 -2.93 -1.64
CA ILE A 31 -7.50 -3.02 -2.00
C ILE A 31 -8.26 -3.88 -0.98
N GLY A 32 -7.68 -5.01 -0.57
CA GLY A 32 -8.26 -5.86 0.48
C GLY A 32 -8.41 -5.13 1.81
N GLU A 33 -7.40 -4.37 2.21
CA GLU A 33 -7.46 -3.57 3.43
C GLU A 33 -8.56 -2.49 3.37
N LEU A 34 -8.71 -1.82 2.22
CA LEU A 34 -9.75 -0.81 2.03
C LEU A 34 -11.14 -1.42 2.08
N HIS A 35 -11.35 -2.59 1.45
CA HIS A 35 -12.62 -3.32 1.56
C HIS A 35 -12.94 -3.71 3.01
N ALA A 36 -11.96 -4.25 3.72
CA ALA A 36 -12.13 -4.61 5.13
C ALA A 36 -12.50 -3.39 5.97
N GLY A 37 -11.87 -2.25 5.69
CA GLY A 37 -12.17 -0.99 6.38
C GLY A 37 -13.63 -0.57 6.21
N VAL A 38 -14.22 -0.76 5.04
CA VAL A 38 -15.64 -0.47 4.79
C VAL A 38 -16.53 -1.35 5.68
N LEU A 39 -16.25 -2.67 5.68
CA LEU A 39 -17.06 -3.64 6.43
C LEU A 39 -16.91 -3.50 7.94
N LEU A 40 -15.76 -3.04 8.41
CA LEU A 40 -15.46 -2.87 9.84
C LEU A 40 -15.91 -1.51 10.38
N ALA A 41 -16.41 -0.62 9.55
CA ALA A 41 -16.88 0.69 9.98
C ALA A 41 -18.08 0.53 10.94
N ARG A 42 -18.07 1.31 12.03
CA ARG A 42 -19.06 1.20 13.11
C ARG A 42 -20.31 2.04 12.91
N ASP A 43 -20.25 2.99 11.98
CA ASP A 43 -21.37 3.88 11.68
C ASP A 43 -21.45 4.15 10.17
N ASP A 44 -22.61 4.65 9.74
CA ASP A 44 -22.86 4.85 8.31
C ASP A 44 -22.02 5.98 7.72
N ALA A 45 -21.74 7.03 8.48
CA ALA A 45 -20.93 8.14 8.00
C ALA A 45 -19.50 7.68 7.71
N THR A 46 -18.89 6.92 8.61
CA THR A 46 -17.55 6.36 8.45
C THR A 46 -17.54 5.36 7.29
N ARG A 47 -18.54 4.50 7.21
CA ARG A 47 -18.64 3.52 6.11
C ARG A 47 -18.74 4.20 4.76
N GLY A 48 -19.56 5.22 4.62
CA GLY A 48 -19.69 5.99 3.39
C GLY A 48 -18.41 6.68 2.99
N HIS A 49 -17.67 7.24 3.95
CA HIS A 49 -16.38 7.88 3.71
C HIS A 49 -15.34 6.87 3.22
N ARG A 50 -15.27 5.72 3.86
CA ARG A 50 -14.33 4.64 3.47
C ARG A 50 -14.68 4.02 2.12
N LEU A 51 -15.97 3.89 1.83
CA LEU A 51 -16.43 3.40 0.52
C LEU A 51 -16.05 4.37 -0.60
N ALA A 52 -16.18 5.68 -0.38
CA ALA A 52 -15.77 6.69 -1.34
C ALA A 52 -14.26 6.65 -1.59
N LEU A 53 -13.46 6.44 -0.55
CA LEU A 53 -12.01 6.29 -0.66
C LEU A 53 -11.63 5.07 -1.49
N LEU A 54 -12.29 3.93 -1.25
CA LEU A 54 -12.07 2.70 -2.00
C LEU A 54 -12.41 2.90 -3.48
N ALA A 55 -13.58 3.47 -3.77
CA ALA A 55 -14.02 3.71 -5.15
C ALA A 55 -13.05 4.64 -5.89
N ASP A 56 -12.61 5.71 -5.25
CA ASP A 56 -11.65 6.65 -5.82
C ASP A 56 -10.31 5.97 -6.11
N ALA A 57 -9.81 5.17 -5.18
CA ALA A 57 -8.54 4.46 -5.35
C ALA A 57 -8.56 3.51 -6.56
N ILE A 58 -9.63 2.71 -6.70
CA ILE A 58 -9.79 1.77 -7.81
C ILE A 58 -9.88 2.53 -9.15
N GLU A 59 -10.54 3.67 -9.17
CA GLU A 59 -10.70 4.45 -10.38
C GLU A 59 -9.40 5.12 -10.82
N ARG A 60 -8.57 5.54 -9.87
CA ARG A 60 -7.37 6.35 -10.15
C ARG A 60 -6.13 5.54 -10.51
N ALA A 61 -6.02 4.29 -10.08
CA ALA A 61 -4.76 3.55 -10.22
C ALA A 61 -4.96 2.10 -10.61
N PRO A 62 -4.06 1.55 -11.45
CA PRO A 62 -4.00 0.11 -11.67
C PRO A 62 -3.69 -0.63 -10.37
N VAL A 63 -4.20 -1.85 -10.25
CA VAL A 63 -3.98 -2.73 -9.10
C VAL A 63 -3.06 -3.87 -9.53
N ILE A 64 -1.96 -4.07 -8.79
CA ILE A 64 -1.01 -5.15 -9.04
C ILE A 64 -1.40 -6.36 -8.18
N PRO A 65 -1.60 -7.54 -8.78
CA PRO A 65 -1.91 -8.75 -8.02
C PRO A 65 -0.67 -9.29 -7.29
N LEU A 66 -0.90 -10.16 -6.29
CA LEU A 66 0.17 -10.93 -5.67
C LEU A 66 0.49 -12.12 -6.57
N GLU A 67 1.58 -12.01 -7.31
CA GLU A 67 2.05 -13.07 -8.19
C GLU A 67 3.13 -13.90 -7.52
N HIS A 68 3.43 -15.06 -8.12
CA HIS A 68 4.39 -16.01 -7.57
C HIS A 68 5.77 -15.37 -7.27
N HIS A 69 6.25 -14.50 -8.15
CA HIS A 69 7.59 -13.90 -7.98
C HIS A 69 7.66 -12.92 -6.80
N VAL A 70 6.54 -12.39 -6.33
CA VAL A 70 6.51 -11.53 -5.13
C VAL A 70 6.83 -12.33 -3.87
N ALA A 71 6.55 -13.63 -3.86
CA ALA A 71 6.75 -14.48 -2.68
C ALA A 71 8.22 -14.55 -2.23
N ALA A 72 9.17 -14.56 -3.15
CA ALA A 72 10.60 -14.57 -2.81
C ALA A 72 11.01 -13.27 -2.11
N SER A 73 10.54 -12.12 -2.61
CA SER A 73 10.78 -10.82 -1.98
C SER A 73 10.14 -10.74 -0.59
N TYR A 74 8.93 -11.26 -0.45
CA TYR A 74 8.26 -11.36 0.86
C TYR A 74 9.09 -12.17 1.85
N ALA A 75 9.60 -13.32 1.43
CA ALA A 75 10.39 -14.21 2.30
C ALA A 75 11.66 -13.49 2.81
N GLN A 76 12.35 -12.76 1.94
CA GLN A 76 13.53 -11.98 2.32
C GLN A 76 13.19 -10.89 3.33
N LEU A 77 12.11 -10.14 3.10
CA LEU A 77 11.65 -9.10 4.02
C LEU A 77 11.23 -9.68 5.36
N ARG A 78 10.52 -10.80 5.35
CA ARG A 78 10.10 -11.48 6.59
C ARG A 78 11.32 -11.90 7.42
N ALA A 79 12.32 -12.48 6.79
CA ALA A 79 13.53 -12.91 7.46
C ALA A 79 14.31 -11.72 8.07
N ALA A 80 14.32 -10.57 7.39
CA ALA A 80 15.07 -9.40 7.84
C ALA A 80 14.30 -8.52 8.83
N SER A 81 12.96 -8.58 8.83
CA SER A 81 12.10 -7.59 9.53
C SER A 81 11.36 -8.15 10.74
N GLY A 82 11.40 -9.45 10.97
CA GLY A 82 10.82 -10.07 12.15
C GLY A 82 9.29 -9.94 12.22
N ARG A 83 8.79 -9.23 13.25
CA ARG A 83 7.37 -9.21 13.61
C ARG A 83 6.52 -8.15 12.91
N ARG A 84 6.96 -7.59 11.82
CA ARG A 84 6.14 -6.64 11.06
C ARG A 84 4.84 -7.29 10.60
N PRO A 85 3.73 -6.54 10.53
CA PRO A 85 2.47 -7.07 9.99
C PRO A 85 2.64 -7.63 8.58
N SER A 86 1.99 -8.76 8.32
CA SER A 86 2.13 -9.45 7.03
C SER A 86 1.71 -8.59 5.85
N ASN A 87 0.62 -7.83 5.98
CA ASN A 87 0.14 -6.96 4.90
C ASN A 87 1.19 -5.90 4.52
N ASP A 88 1.84 -5.30 5.51
CA ASP A 88 2.89 -4.32 5.27
C ASP A 88 4.05 -4.93 4.48
N LEU A 89 4.43 -6.16 4.82
CA LEU A 89 5.52 -6.86 4.14
C LEU A 89 5.12 -7.29 2.72
N TRP A 90 3.86 -7.71 2.50
CA TRP A 90 3.38 -8.05 1.16
C TRP A 90 3.35 -6.83 0.24
N ILE A 91 2.96 -5.67 0.75
CA ILE A 91 2.97 -4.42 0.00
C ILE A 91 4.41 -4.04 -0.37
N ALA A 92 5.31 -4.06 0.61
CA ALA A 92 6.73 -3.77 0.37
C ALA A 92 7.37 -4.78 -0.60
N ALA A 93 7.04 -6.06 -0.47
CA ALA A 93 7.53 -7.11 -1.36
C ALA A 93 7.07 -6.90 -2.81
N THR A 94 5.85 -6.40 -2.99
CA THR A 94 5.33 -6.06 -4.31
C THR A 94 6.17 -4.94 -4.93
N ALA A 95 6.50 -3.90 -4.16
CA ALA A 95 7.36 -2.81 -4.62
C ALA A 95 8.74 -3.33 -5.03
N VAL A 96 9.35 -4.17 -4.21
CA VAL A 96 10.68 -4.75 -4.50
C VAL A 96 10.64 -5.61 -5.75
N ALA A 97 9.68 -6.50 -5.86
CA ALA A 97 9.57 -7.44 -6.98
C ALA A 97 9.33 -6.74 -8.32
N HIS A 98 8.61 -5.62 -8.30
CA HIS A 98 8.31 -4.85 -9.51
C HIS A 98 9.26 -3.66 -9.71
N GLU A 99 10.29 -3.54 -8.88
CA GLU A 99 11.27 -2.45 -8.95
C GLU A 99 10.62 -1.06 -8.88
N LEU A 100 9.66 -0.91 -7.97
CA LEU A 100 8.93 0.33 -7.76
C LEU A 100 9.41 1.02 -6.48
N VAL A 101 9.38 2.35 -6.46
CA VAL A 101 9.54 3.08 -5.21
C VAL A 101 8.25 2.95 -4.41
N LEU A 102 8.39 2.68 -3.11
CA LEU A 102 7.25 2.61 -2.19
C LEU A 102 7.01 3.99 -1.57
N LEU A 103 5.84 4.56 -1.81
CA LEU A 103 5.43 5.81 -1.17
C LEU A 103 4.60 5.46 0.05
N THR A 104 5.04 5.88 1.22
CA THR A 104 4.39 5.53 2.50
C THR A 104 4.34 6.73 3.43
N ALA A 105 3.33 6.75 4.30
CA ALA A 105 3.23 7.71 5.40
C ALA A 105 3.70 7.11 6.74
N ASP A 106 4.11 5.85 6.75
CA ASP A 106 4.55 5.11 7.93
C ASP A 106 6.07 5.04 7.96
N GLU A 107 6.69 5.65 8.98
CA GLU A 107 8.15 5.66 9.14
C GLU A 107 8.76 4.26 9.24
N ARG A 108 8.06 3.31 9.86
CA ARG A 108 8.54 1.92 9.98
C ARG A 108 8.56 1.23 8.63
N GLN A 109 7.55 1.49 7.82
CA GLN A 109 7.47 0.96 6.46
C GLN A 109 8.58 1.55 5.59
N ALA A 110 8.84 2.85 5.71
CA ALA A 110 9.91 3.52 5.00
C ALA A 110 11.32 3.02 5.37
N ALA A 111 11.46 2.48 6.58
CA ALA A 111 12.74 2.00 7.10
C ALA A 111 13.02 0.52 6.82
N LEU A 112 12.14 -0.18 6.10
CA LEU A 112 12.34 -1.60 5.80
C LEU A 112 13.61 -1.83 4.99
N PRO A 113 14.45 -2.81 5.38
CA PRO A 113 15.70 -3.08 4.68
C PRO A 113 15.44 -3.60 3.26
N GLY A 114 16.22 -3.12 2.30
CA GLY A 114 16.13 -3.56 0.91
C GLY A 114 14.95 -2.97 0.12
N VAL A 115 14.18 -2.06 0.72
CA VAL A 115 13.05 -1.41 0.05
C VAL A 115 13.45 0.02 -0.33
N ASP A 116 13.24 0.36 -1.60
CA ASP A 116 13.37 1.75 -2.04
C ASP A 116 12.08 2.47 -1.67
N ALA A 117 12.10 3.23 -0.60
CA ALA A 117 10.92 3.87 -0.04
C ALA A 117 11.11 5.36 0.14
N ARG A 118 10.00 6.09 0.01
CA ARG A 118 9.94 7.54 0.24
C ARG A 118 8.78 7.86 1.19
N LEU A 119 9.08 8.55 2.27
CA LEU A 119 8.07 9.02 3.21
C LEU A 119 7.35 10.24 2.63
N VAL A 120 6.04 10.20 2.63
CA VAL A 120 5.20 11.27 2.06
C VAL A 120 4.17 11.80 3.07
#